data_67a7ee2e835ac3c9071f1fe8d3894b7e
#
_entry.id   67a7ee2e835ac3c9071f1fe8d3894b7e
#
_cell.length_a   1.000
_cell.length_b   1.000
_cell.length_c   1.000
_cell.angle_alpha   90.00
_cell.angle_beta   90.00
_cell.angle_gamma   90.00
#
_symmetry.space_group_name_H-M   'P 1'
#
loop_
_entity.id
_entity.type
_entity.pdbx_description
1 polymer ?
#
loop_
_entity_poly.entity_id
_entity_poly.type
_entity_poly.pdbx_seq_one_letter_code
_entity_poly.pdbx_strand_id
1 'polypeptide(L)'
;MKILVAKDAGYCFGVRDAVNLAQKSGQEYEAVYMLGDIVHNENVVDDLSKSGSIVVNSLDQIPQDKPVLFRAHGTDPKIWKDAQKKKLNVIDATCPLVTEIHEEIKILESENRKAIIIGDHNHDEVVGIAAQVTDPIVISNEEEARSLKKTVSYTHLTL
;
A
#
# COMPACT_ATOMS: atom_id res chain seq x y z
N MET A 1 -39.24 8.17 -1.11
CA MET A 1 -38.11 7.30 -1.33
C MET A 1 -37.59 6.87 0.03
N LYS A 2 -37.34 5.55 0.27
CA LYS A 2 -36.80 5.07 1.53
C LYS A 2 -35.29 4.79 1.31
N ILE A 3 -34.45 5.48 2.09
CA ILE A 3 -32.99 5.28 2.06
C ILE A 3 -32.62 4.39 3.24
N LEU A 4 -31.90 3.30 2.98
CA LEU A 4 -31.37 2.41 4.01
C LEU A 4 -29.84 2.54 4.01
N VAL A 5 -29.28 2.91 5.15
CA VAL A 5 -27.84 2.98 5.36
C VAL A 5 -27.41 1.78 6.19
N ALA A 6 -26.39 1.04 5.75
CA ALA A 6 -25.84 -0.07 6.51
C ALA A 6 -25.22 0.45 7.83
N LYS A 7 -25.36 -0.34 8.90
CA LYS A 7 -24.85 0.05 10.22
C LYS A 7 -23.34 0.31 10.22
N ASP A 8 -22.59 -0.51 9.48
CA ASP A 8 -21.13 -0.46 9.41
C ASP A 8 -20.67 0.06 8.03
N ALA A 9 -21.44 1.03 7.45
CA ALA A 9 -21.06 1.71 6.22
C ALA A 9 -19.90 2.67 6.47
N GLY A 10 -18.90 2.66 5.58
CA GLY A 10 -17.76 3.57 5.63
C GLY A 10 -16.43 2.88 5.31
N TYR A 11 -15.35 3.54 5.65
CA TYR A 11 -14.00 3.00 5.47
C TYR A 11 -13.70 1.90 6.49
N CYS A 12 -12.93 0.89 6.08
CA CYS A 12 -12.28 0.01 7.04
C CYS A 12 -11.31 0.81 7.93
N PHE A 13 -10.88 0.24 9.04
CA PHE A 13 -10.00 0.93 9.99
C PHE A 13 -8.68 1.38 9.34
N GLY A 14 -8.06 0.55 8.48
CA GLY A 14 -6.80 0.88 7.82
C GLY A 14 -6.91 2.09 6.90
N VAL A 15 -7.96 2.16 6.07
CA VAL A 15 -8.24 3.33 5.21
C VAL A 15 -8.54 4.57 6.06
N ARG A 16 -9.37 4.44 7.09
CA ARG A 16 -9.70 5.55 7.98
C ARG A 16 -8.46 6.12 8.67
N ASP A 17 -7.59 5.25 9.18
CA ASP A 17 -6.40 5.66 9.90
C ASP A 17 -5.39 6.33 8.96
N ALA A 18 -5.23 5.82 7.73
CA ALA A 18 -4.38 6.43 6.70
C ALA A 18 -4.89 7.84 6.31
N VAL A 19 -6.19 8.00 6.08
CA VAL A 19 -6.80 9.30 5.75
C VAL A 19 -6.63 10.29 6.92
N ASN A 20 -6.88 9.87 8.15
CA ASN A 20 -6.70 10.69 9.33
C ASN A 20 -5.23 11.13 9.50
N LEU A 21 -4.29 10.21 9.26
CA LEU A 21 -2.87 10.51 9.31
C LEU A 21 -2.47 11.53 8.26
N ALA A 22 -2.97 11.38 7.01
CA ALA A 22 -2.71 12.34 5.93
C ALA A 22 -3.26 13.73 6.26
N GLN A 23 -4.51 13.83 6.76
CA GLN A 23 -5.10 15.10 7.16
C GLN A 23 -4.30 15.78 8.28
N LYS A 24 -3.94 15.02 9.32
CA LYS A 24 -3.15 15.52 10.45
C LYS A 24 -1.79 16.03 9.98
N SER A 25 -1.12 15.26 9.13
CA SER A 25 0.18 15.63 8.60
C SER A 25 0.10 16.89 7.71
N GLY A 26 -0.95 17.01 6.87
CA GLY A 26 -1.15 18.22 6.07
C GLY A 26 -1.36 19.48 6.92
N GLN A 27 -1.97 19.36 8.10
CA GLN A 27 -2.13 20.47 9.03
C GLN A 27 -0.83 20.80 9.79
N GLU A 28 -0.01 19.77 10.09
CA GLU A 28 1.22 19.93 10.89
C GLU A 28 2.38 20.47 10.04
N TYR A 29 2.48 20.07 8.77
CA TYR A 29 3.66 20.32 7.93
C TYR A 29 3.40 21.27 6.76
N GLU A 30 2.50 22.20 6.80
CA GLU A 30 2.24 23.16 5.72
C GLU A 30 2.05 22.49 4.33
N ALA A 31 2.88 21.50 3.97
CA ALA A 31 2.78 20.66 2.80
C ALA A 31 3.32 19.25 3.10
N VAL A 32 2.55 18.21 2.73
CA VAL A 32 2.91 16.78 2.80
C VAL A 32 2.82 16.18 1.40
N TYR A 33 3.86 15.45 0.99
CA TYR A 33 3.92 14.83 -0.32
C TYR A 33 3.47 13.36 -0.22
N MET A 34 2.34 13.01 -0.83
CA MET A 34 1.84 11.64 -0.90
C MET A 34 2.44 10.94 -2.12
N LEU A 35 3.13 9.82 -1.93
CA LEU A 35 3.67 9.03 -3.02
C LEU A 35 2.56 8.15 -3.63
N GLY A 36 1.87 8.66 -4.63
CA GLY A 36 0.63 8.13 -5.19
C GLY A 36 -0.58 8.42 -4.30
N ASP A 37 -1.76 7.97 -4.73
CA ASP A 37 -3.01 8.15 -4.01
C ASP A 37 -3.01 7.35 -2.71
N ILE A 38 -3.32 7.99 -1.59
CA ILE A 38 -3.34 7.34 -0.27
C ILE A 38 -4.38 6.21 -0.21
N VAL A 39 -5.48 6.39 -0.91
CA VAL A 39 -6.58 5.44 -1.08
C VAL A 39 -7.21 5.62 -2.47
N HIS A 40 -7.83 4.58 -3.01
CA HIS A 40 -8.51 4.61 -4.31
C HIS A 40 -9.87 5.33 -4.24
N ASN A 41 -9.86 6.62 -3.88
CA ASN A 41 -11.06 7.45 -3.81
C ASN A 41 -10.72 8.90 -4.14
N GLU A 42 -11.06 9.34 -5.35
CA GLU A 42 -10.76 10.68 -5.87
C GLU A 42 -11.27 11.80 -4.97
N ASN A 43 -12.48 11.66 -4.41
CA ASN A 43 -13.03 12.69 -3.52
C ASN A 43 -12.20 12.87 -2.25
N VAL A 44 -11.65 11.77 -1.71
CA VAL A 44 -10.77 11.80 -0.53
C VAL A 44 -9.45 12.45 -0.88
N VAL A 45 -8.87 12.09 -2.03
CA VAL A 45 -7.61 12.67 -2.52
C VAL A 45 -7.77 14.18 -2.75
N ASP A 46 -8.88 14.62 -3.35
CA ASP A 46 -9.22 16.03 -3.54
C ASP A 46 -9.34 16.80 -2.22
N ASP A 47 -9.99 16.19 -1.22
CA ASP A 47 -10.15 16.82 0.09
C ASP A 47 -8.83 16.92 0.85
N LEU A 48 -7.96 15.91 0.72
CA LEU A 48 -6.60 15.94 1.26
C LEU A 48 -5.76 17.00 0.57
N SER A 49 -5.90 17.18 -0.74
CA SER A 49 -5.19 18.22 -1.50
C SER A 49 -5.55 19.63 -1.02
N LYS A 50 -6.82 19.87 -0.65
CA LYS A 50 -7.25 21.14 -0.05
C LYS A 50 -6.66 21.39 1.34
N SER A 51 -6.23 20.32 2.03
CA SER A 51 -5.61 20.40 3.37
C SER A 51 -4.08 20.37 3.37
N GLY A 52 -3.44 20.61 2.21
CA GLY A 52 -1.98 20.71 2.10
C GLY A 52 -1.27 19.44 1.68
N SER A 53 -2.00 18.39 1.29
CA SER A 53 -1.40 17.18 0.74
C SER A 53 -1.20 17.30 -0.77
N ILE A 54 -0.02 16.88 -1.27
CA ILE A 54 0.37 16.98 -2.68
C ILE A 54 0.67 15.57 -3.19
N VAL A 55 -0.06 15.10 -4.18
CA VAL A 55 0.20 13.80 -4.81
C VAL A 55 1.40 13.92 -5.75
N VAL A 56 2.35 12.99 -5.63
CA VAL A 56 3.53 12.88 -6.48
C VAL A 56 3.73 11.43 -6.92
N ASN A 57 4.38 11.24 -8.07
CA ASN A 57 4.63 9.93 -8.64
C ASN A 57 6.07 9.44 -8.41
N SER A 58 6.93 10.28 -7.85
CA SER A 58 8.34 9.98 -7.62
C SER A 58 8.89 10.72 -6.42
N LEU A 59 9.82 10.09 -5.68
CA LEU A 59 10.57 10.72 -4.60
C LEU A 59 11.42 11.92 -5.08
N ASP A 60 11.72 12.00 -6.37
CA ASP A 60 12.49 13.11 -6.95
C ASP A 60 11.71 14.44 -7.00
N GLN A 61 10.38 14.35 -6.89
CA GLN A 61 9.50 15.53 -6.87
C GLN A 61 9.35 16.15 -5.48
N ILE A 62 9.96 15.53 -4.45
CA ILE A 62 9.79 15.91 -3.05
C ILE A 62 10.99 16.80 -2.63
N PRO A 63 10.76 18.03 -2.14
CA PRO A 63 11.80 18.83 -1.53
C PRO A 63 12.40 18.16 -0.28
N GLN A 64 13.70 18.36 -0.02
CA GLN A 64 14.41 17.68 1.06
C GLN A 64 13.87 18.00 2.48
N ASP A 65 13.27 19.17 2.63
CA ASP A 65 12.73 19.67 3.91
C ASP A 65 11.26 19.30 4.15
N LYS A 66 10.63 18.63 3.21
CA LYS A 66 9.21 18.25 3.27
C LYS A 66 9.02 16.76 3.54
N PRO A 67 7.99 16.40 4.33
CA PRO A 67 7.69 14.99 4.59
C PRO A 67 7.07 14.30 3.39
N VAL A 68 7.35 13.00 3.26
CA VAL A 68 6.67 12.09 2.34
C VAL A 68 5.76 11.15 3.11
N LEU A 69 4.54 10.98 2.64
CA LEU A 69 3.58 10.04 3.19
C LEU A 69 3.45 8.82 2.27
N PHE A 70 3.69 7.64 2.83
CA PHE A 70 3.53 6.37 2.14
C PHE A 70 2.12 5.82 2.34
N ARG A 71 1.61 5.14 1.33
CA ARG A 71 0.21 4.73 1.17
C ARG A 71 -0.21 3.59 2.11
N ALA A 72 -1.53 3.45 2.29
CA ALA A 72 -2.13 2.35 3.06
C ALA A 72 -1.82 0.94 2.49
N HIS A 73 -1.61 0.84 1.19
CA HIS A 73 -1.35 -0.41 0.46
C HIS A 73 0.06 -0.99 0.67
N GLY A 74 0.92 -0.30 1.44
CA GLY A 74 2.31 -0.67 1.62
C GLY A 74 3.22 -0.13 0.52
N THR A 75 4.52 -0.24 0.74
CA THR A 75 5.54 0.35 -0.13
C THR A 75 6.70 -0.62 -0.36
N ASP A 76 7.19 -0.68 -1.59
CA ASP A 76 8.37 -1.46 -1.97
C ASP A 76 9.57 -1.12 -1.07
N PRO A 77 10.27 -2.11 -0.50
CA PRO A 77 11.49 -1.92 0.27
C PRO A 77 12.57 -1.09 -0.43
N LYS A 78 12.60 -1.10 -1.76
CA LYS A 78 13.52 -0.28 -2.55
C LYS A 78 13.18 1.22 -2.41
N ILE A 79 11.90 1.57 -2.44
CA ILE A 79 11.44 2.96 -2.26
C ILE A 79 11.79 3.45 -0.85
N TRP A 80 11.64 2.59 0.17
CA TRP A 80 12.09 2.88 1.53
C TRP A 80 13.58 3.21 1.60
N LYS A 81 14.43 2.38 0.97
CA LYS A 81 15.89 2.60 0.91
C LYS A 81 16.23 3.90 0.19
N ASP A 82 15.52 4.22 -0.88
CA ASP A 82 15.76 5.44 -1.65
C ASP A 82 15.31 6.70 -0.89
N ALA A 83 14.18 6.64 -0.17
CA ALA A 83 13.76 7.71 0.74
C ALA A 83 14.80 7.95 1.86
N GLN A 84 15.36 6.88 2.44
CA GLN A 84 16.43 6.98 3.44
C GLN A 84 17.71 7.61 2.87
N LYS A 85 18.15 7.21 1.66
CA LYS A 85 19.31 7.82 0.97
C LYS A 85 19.11 9.31 0.73
N LYS A 86 17.89 9.71 0.39
CA LYS A 86 17.50 11.12 0.21
C LYS A 86 17.29 11.85 1.53
N LYS A 87 17.35 11.16 2.66
CA LYS A 87 17.08 11.70 4.02
C LYS A 87 15.70 12.35 4.14
N LEU A 88 14.70 11.82 3.45
CA LEU A 88 13.34 12.30 3.54
C LEU A 88 12.72 11.90 4.89
N ASN A 89 11.90 12.79 5.45
CA ASN A 89 11.08 12.47 6.60
C ASN A 89 9.87 11.64 6.14
N VAL A 90 9.87 10.34 6.43
CA VAL A 90 8.83 9.41 5.99
C VAL A 90 7.75 9.28 7.05
N ILE A 91 6.52 9.52 6.65
CA ILE A 91 5.30 9.24 7.42
C ILE A 91 4.67 7.99 6.79
N ASP A 92 4.61 6.89 7.55
CA ASP A 92 4.10 5.62 7.07
C ASP A 92 2.62 5.46 7.42
N ALA A 93 1.77 5.40 6.39
CA ALA A 93 0.33 5.14 6.55
C ALA A 93 -0.05 3.70 6.16
N THR A 94 0.92 2.79 6.06
CA THR A 94 0.66 1.39 5.73
C THR A 94 -0.34 0.78 6.72
N CYS A 95 -1.36 0.14 6.20
CA CYS A 95 -2.33 -0.58 7.01
C CYS A 95 -1.63 -1.68 7.82
N PRO A 96 -1.89 -1.81 9.13
CA PRO A 96 -1.27 -2.85 9.95
C PRO A 96 -1.46 -4.27 9.41
N LEU A 97 -2.61 -4.58 8.81
CA LEU A 97 -2.84 -5.89 8.18
C LEU A 97 -1.93 -6.11 6.95
N VAL A 98 -1.65 -5.06 6.18
CA VAL A 98 -0.70 -5.14 5.06
C VAL A 98 0.72 -5.35 5.59
N THR A 99 1.08 -4.70 6.69
CA THR A 99 2.37 -4.92 7.34
C THR A 99 2.52 -6.38 7.80
N GLU A 100 1.49 -6.96 8.41
CA GLU A 100 1.48 -8.38 8.82
C GLU A 100 1.71 -9.30 7.61
N ILE A 101 1.03 -9.05 6.49
CA ILE A 101 1.22 -9.82 5.25
C ILE A 101 2.66 -9.69 4.73
N HIS A 102 3.23 -8.48 4.77
CA HIS A 102 4.62 -8.25 4.35
C HIS A 102 5.62 -9.02 5.23
N GLU A 103 5.35 -9.16 6.51
CA GLU A 103 6.21 -9.94 7.42
C GLU A 103 6.03 -11.44 7.18
N GLU A 104 4.79 -11.90 7.04
CA GLU A 104 4.47 -13.31 6.81
C GLU A 104 5.09 -13.84 5.51
N ILE A 105 5.00 -13.09 4.42
CA ILE A 105 5.58 -13.51 3.14
C ILE A 105 7.10 -13.63 3.20
N LYS A 106 7.79 -12.80 4.00
CA LYS A 106 9.24 -12.91 4.26
C LYS A 106 9.58 -14.14 5.07
N ILE A 107 8.74 -14.50 6.04
CA ILE A 107 8.90 -15.73 6.82
C ILE A 107 8.77 -16.94 5.89
N LEU A 108 7.76 -16.96 5.01
CA LEU A 108 7.58 -18.03 4.02
C LEU A 108 8.81 -18.18 3.13
N GLU A 109 9.39 -17.07 2.64
CA GLU A 109 10.62 -17.12 1.85
C GLU A 109 11.80 -17.68 2.66
N SER A 110 11.95 -17.28 3.93
CA SER A 110 13.02 -17.78 4.81
C SER A 110 12.94 -19.29 5.07
N GLU A 111 11.72 -19.85 4.98
CA GLU A 111 11.44 -21.29 5.06
C GLU A 111 11.63 -22.02 3.71
N ASN A 112 12.15 -21.35 2.68
CA ASN A 112 12.25 -21.86 1.30
C ASN A 112 10.90 -22.22 0.68
N ARG A 113 9.83 -21.55 1.09
CA ARG A 113 8.49 -21.70 0.52
C ARG A 113 8.28 -20.67 -0.58
N LYS A 114 7.64 -21.10 -1.66
CA LYS A 114 7.33 -20.23 -2.79
C LYS A 114 6.06 -19.42 -2.48
N ALA A 115 6.16 -18.11 -2.56
CA ALA A 115 5.01 -17.22 -2.39
C ALA A 115 4.19 -17.16 -3.69
N ILE A 116 2.89 -17.42 -3.57
CA ILE A 116 1.90 -17.23 -4.63
C ILE A 116 0.91 -16.17 -4.18
N ILE A 117 0.81 -15.10 -4.96
CA ILE A 117 -0.08 -13.97 -4.69
C ILE A 117 -1.18 -14.01 -5.75
N ILE A 118 -2.44 -14.01 -5.32
CA ILE A 118 -3.60 -13.99 -6.22
C ILE A 118 -4.16 -12.58 -6.24
N GLY A 119 -4.11 -11.91 -7.40
CA GLY A 119 -4.59 -10.55 -7.57
C GLY A 119 -4.16 -9.93 -8.90
N ASP A 120 -4.61 -8.71 -9.18
CA ASP A 120 -4.22 -7.98 -10.38
C ASP A 120 -2.72 -7.60 -10.31
N HIS A 121 -1.97 -7.91 -11.37
CA HIS A 121 -0.54 -7.61 -11.47
C HIS A 121 -0.20 -6.12 -11.24
N ASN A 122 -1.12 -5.23 -11.57
CA ASN A 122 -0.90 -3.79 -11.47
C ASN A 122 -1.53 -3.17 -10.21
N HIS A 123 -2.21 -3.96 -9.37
CA HIS A 123 -2.78 -3.43 -8.15
C HIS A 123 -1.67 -3.08 -7.14
N ASP A 124 -1.72 -1.88 -6.60
CA ASP A 124 -0.67 -1.33 -5.72
C ASP A 124 -0.32 -2.25 -4.54
N GLU A 125 -1.31 -2.88 -3.91
CA GLU A 125 -1.10 -3.81 -2.80
C GLU A 125 -0.39 -5.09 -3.25
N VAL A 126 -0.78 -5.65 -4.42
CA VAL A 126 -0.13 -6.82 -5.00
C VAL A 126 1.33 -6.53 -5.34
N VAL A 127 1.59 -5.37 -5.93
CA VAL A 127 2.95 -4.89 -6.21
C VAL A 127 3.75 -4.73 -4.93
N GLY A 128 3.15 -4.12 -3.89
CA GLY A 128 3.77 -3.93 -2.59
C GLY A 128 4.14 -5.24 -1.89
N ILE A 129 3.24 -6.22 -1.90
CA ILE A 129 3.46 -7.56 -1.33
C ILE A 129 4.53 -8.31 -2.12
N ALA A 130 4.42 -8.32 -3.46
CA ALA A 130 5.37 -9.01 -4.34
C ALA A 130 6.80 -8.50 -4.17
N ALA A 131 6.97 -7.19 -3.94
CA ALA A 131 8.27 -6.56 -3.73
C ALA A 131 8.96 -6.97 -2.41
N GLN A 132 8.26 -7.66 -1.50
CA GLN A 132 8.86 -8.08 -0.22
C GLN A 132 9.75 -9.32 -0.34
N VAL A 133 9.63 -10.09 -1.43
CA VAL A 133 10.36 -11.36 -1.66
C VAL A 133 11.05 -11.38 -3.01
N THR A 134 11.98 -12.33 -3.19
CA THR A 134 12.87 -12.34 -4.36
C THR A 134 12.21 -12.85 -5.63
N ASP A 135 11.33 -13.82 -5.53
CA ASP A 135 10.76 -14.51 -6.71
C ASP A 135 9.29 -14.91 -6.46
N PRO A 136 8.39 -13.92 -6.28
CA PRO A 136 6.97 -14.18 -6.10
C PRO A 136 6.33 -14.66 -7.41
N ILE A 137 5.26 -15.45 -7.29
CA ILE A 137 4.38 -15.76 -8.41
C ILE A 137 3.09 -14.97 -8.21
N VAL A 138 2.77 -14.07 -9.13
CA VAL A 138 1.49 -13.37 -9.15
C VAL A 138 0.57 -14.04 -10.15
N ILE A 139 -0.68 -14.28 -9.77
CA ILE A 139 -1.72 -14.92 -10.60
C ILE A 139 -2.93 -14.01 -10.61
N SER A 140 -3.33 -13.54 -11.80
CA SER A 140 -4.48 -12.66 -11.94
C SER A 140 -5.72 -13.36 -12.54
N ASN A 141 -5.55 -14.57 -13.10
CA ASN A 141 -6.61 -15.28 -13.78
C ASN A 141 -6.41 -16.81 -13.78
N GLU A 142 -7.43 -17.53 -14.23
CA GLU A 142 -7.45 -18.99 -14.25
C GLU A 142 -6.41 -19.61 -15.21
N GLU A 143 -6.10 -18.95 -16.31
CA GLU A 143 -5.11 -19.43 -17.28
C GLU A 143 -3.70 -19.43 -16.68
N GLU A 144 -3.34 -18.35 -15.99
CA GLU A 144 -2.08 -18.25 -15.24
C GLU A 144 -2.01 -19.31 -14.15
N ALA A 145 -3.11 -19.53 -13.41
CA ALA A 145 -3.18 -20.57 -12.40
C ALA A 145 -2.96 -21.98 -12.98
N ARG A 146 -3.54 -22.28 -14.15
CA ARG A 146 -3.37 -23.55 -14.85
C ARG A 146 -1.96 -23.76 -15.40
N SER A 147 -1.22 -22.69 -15.66
CA SER A 147 0.15 -22.74 -16.16
C SER A 147 1.16 -23.11 -15.06
N LEU A 148 0.78 -23.04 -13.78
CA LEU A 148 1.64 -23.42 -12.68
C LEU A 148 2.01 -24.91 -12.77
N LYS A 149 3.29 -25.16 -12.93
CA LYS A 149 3.83 -26.53 -12.80
C LYS A 149 3.75 -26.91 -11.33
N LYS A 150 3.07 -28.01 -11.04
CA LYS A 150 2.86 -28.63 -9.74
C LYS A 150 3.96 -28.37 -8.72
N THR A 151 3.74 -27.46 -7.78
CA THR A 151 4.48 -27.40 -6.51
C THR A 151 3.79 -26.48 -5.53
N VAL A 152 2.59 -26.79 -5.07
CA VAL A 152 1.96 -25.98 -4.04
C VAL A 152 1.61 -26.86 -2.86
N SER A 153 2.09 -26.49 -1.68
CA SER A 153 1.69 -27.17 -0.47
C SER A 153 0.83 -26.33 0.49
N TYR A 154 0.65 -25.01 0.27
CA TYR A 154 -0.22 -24.22 1.15
C TYR A 154 -0.65 -22.88 0.56
N THR A 155 -1.89 -22.48 0.86
CA THR A 155 -2.45 -21.17 0.49
C THR A 155 -2.92 -20.43 1.72
N HIS A 156 -2.58 -19.14 1.81
CA HIS A 156 -3.22 -18.19 2.69
C HIS A 156 -4.13 -17.29 1.88
N LEU A 157 -5.38 -17.13 2.29
CA LEU A 157 -6.36 -16.24 1.65
C LEU A 157 -6.47 -14.99 2.51
N THR A 158 -6.15 -13.86 1.93
CA THR A 158 -6.54 -12.55 2.45
C THR A 158 -7.75 -12.05 1.65
N LEU A 159 -8.80 -11.70 2.35
CA LEU A 159 -9.99 -11.03 1.82
C LEU A 159 -9.82 -9.53 1.98
#